data_da297f3a4bc22c975955016382453cfa
#
_entry.id   da297f3a4bc22c975955016382453cfa
#
_cell.length_a   1.000
_cell.length_b   1.000
_cell.length_c   1.000
_cell.angle_alpha   90.00
_cell.angle_beta   90.00
_cell.angle_gamma   90.00
#
_symmetry.space_group_name_H-M   'P 1'
#
loop_
_entity.id
_entity.type
_entity.pdbx_description
1 polymer ?
#
loop_
_entity_poly.entity_id
_entity_poly.type
_entity_poly.pdbx_seq_one_letter_code
_entity_poly.pdbx_strand_id
1 'polypeptide(L)'
;MIQVQDLPKNLEVEKNILGALLIDKKALSLVINYLKDDIFYDYKHKLIFKTIREMYDKNIPVDITTLYQRIIDAKQTDQVNAYYLSEMTKDVVSTAHLETHIELIIELYKRRMLVVLGGELVVGATNGEAETMDFMAEVSKKLIQLQEFGNIYEKMMEDIILSINYSRDMAQKGGLLGYNTGFNELNNTLCGWVKPDLVIVAARPGMGKTAFMLSSIYQLACLDSVPVAVFSLEMSSEQLVERLESIGSQLPLKWLRMNTLDDKQRKVLLKTDDLLLTSPIHIEDMGGISVTQLRAKATILKQKYGIKVIFIDYLQLMSGTGKSNQNREQEVSYISRSLKALAKELEVPIIALSQLSRRVEERGDKMPQLSDLRESGSIEQDADAVIMLMRPHYYEMTEAIEIGGKEYSPNDLVVCKVEKNRHGSTKNIALRFLPETMKFEDYQL
;
A
#
# COMPACT_ATOMS: atom_id res chain seq x y z
N MET A 1 -26.39 -26.44 -12.23
CA MET A 1 -25.60 -25.99 -13.41
C MET A 1 -26.20 -24.69 -13.89
N ILE A 2 -25.52 -23.57 -13.74
CA ILE A 2 -25.91 -22.32 -14.38
C ILE A 2 -25.64 -22.52 -15.85
N GLN A 3 -26.71 -22.62 -16.67
CA GLN A 3 -26.56 -22.59 -18.12
C GLN A 3 -26.01 -21.20 -18.46
N VAL A 4 -24.74 -21.14 -18.86
CA VAL A 4 -24.11 -19.92 -19.38
C VAL A 4 -24.68 -19.70 -20.77
N GLN A 5 -25.88 -19.11 -20.83
CA GLN A 5 -26.46 -18.60 -22.05
C GLN A 5 -25.62 -17.38 -22.47
N ASP A 6 -25.02 -17.43 -23.64
CA ASP A 6 -24.31 -16.37 -24.36
C ASP A 6 -23.52 -15.36 -23.50
N LEU A 7 -22.22 -15.53 -23.44
CA LEU A 7 -21.30 -14.55 -22.83
C LEU A 7 -21.46 -13.16 -23.48
N PRO A 8 -21.41 -12.08 -22.71
CA PRO A 8 -21.54 -10.71 -23.23
C PRO A 8 -20.54 -10.41 -24.35
N LYS A 9 -21.01 -10.07 -25.54
CA LYS A 9 -20.22 -9.81 -26.76
C LYS A 9 -20.86 -8.74 -27.65
N ASN A 10 -20.06 -8.07 -28.42
CA ASN A 10 -20.49 -7.21 -29.53
C ASN A 10 -19.48 -7.31 -30.68
N LEU A 11 -19.73 -8.20 -31.63
CA LEU A 11 -18.79 -8.49 -32.71
C LEU A 11 -18.64 -7.32 -33.70
N GLU A 12 -19.65 -6.47 -33.82
CA GLU A 12 -19.61 -5.29 -34.66
C GLU A 12 -18.64 -4.23 -34.10
N VAL A 13 -18.69 -3.99 -32.80
CA VAL A 13 -17.75 -3.09 -32.11
C VAL A 13 -16.32 -3.63 -32.21
N GLU A 14 -16.13 -4.94 -32.07
CA GLU A 14 -14.81 -5.56 -32.25
C GLU A 14 -14.25 -5.32 -33.65
N LYS A 15 -15.09 -5.50 -34.69
CA LYS A 15 -14.71 -5.22 -36.09
C LYS A 15 -14.35 -3.76 -36.30
N ASN A 16 -15.15 -2.83 -35.77
CA ASN A 16 -14.93 -1.40 -35.91
C ASN A 16 -13.61 -0.97 -35.27
N ILE A 17 -13.26 -1.50 -34.11
CA ILE A 17 -11.96 -1.24 -33.46
C ILE A 17 -10.83 -1.74 -34.35
N LEU A 18 -10.85 -3.01 -34.76
CA LEU A 18 -9.79 -3.60 -35.59
C LEU A 18 -9.65 -2.89 -36.94
N GLY A 19 -10.77 -2.55 -37.57
CA GLY A 19 -10.77 -1.76 -38.82
C GLY A 19 -10.14 -0.39 -38.62
N ALA A 20 -10.43 0.31 -37.52
CA ALA A 20 -9.82 1.60 -37.21
C ALA A 20 -8.29 1.49 -37.02
N LEU A 21 -7.80 0.39 -36.37
CA LEU A 21 -6.35 0.17 -36.21
C LEU A 21 -5.61 -0.07 -37.52
N LEU A 22 -6.31 -0.60 -38.56
CA LEU A 22 -5.73 -0.82 -39.90
C LEU A 22 -5.67 0.45 -40.75
N ILE A 23 -6.53 1.44 -40.44
CA ILE A 23 -6.64 2.68 -41.21
C ILE A 23 -5.83 3.81 -40.58
N ASP A 24 -5.87 3.93 -39.25
CA ASP A 24 -5.30 5.09 -38.54
C ASP A 24 -4.12 4.66 -37.62
N LYS A 25 -2.91 5.10 -38.04
CA LYS A 25 -1.68 4.83 -37.25
C LYS A 25 -1.69 5.50 -35.87
N LYS A 26 -2.42 6.61 -35.69
CA LYS A 26 -2.54 7.26 -34.36
C LYS A 26 -3.43 6.43 -33.47
N ALA A 27 -4.54 5.93 -34.01
CA ALA A 27 -5.40 4.98 -33.28
C ALA A 27 -4.62 3.74 -32.83
N LEU A 28 -3.77 3.19 -33.69
CA LEU A 28 -2.93 2.03 -33.36
C LEU A 28 -2.01 2.31 -32.17
N SER A 29 -1.26 3.42 -32.16
CA SER A 29 -0.34 3.76 -31.07
C SER A 29 -1.04 4.02 -29.75
N LEU A 30 -2.26 4.54 -29.77
CA LEU A 30 -3.08 4.77 -28.57
C LEU A 30 -3.61 3.46 -27.97
N VAL A 31 -4.02 2.51 -28.81
CA VAL A 31 -4.77 1.33 -28.37
C VAL A 31 -3.88 0.14 -28.03
N ILE A 32 -2.78 -0.04 -28.77
CA ILE A 32 -1.97 -1.26 -28.71
C ILE A 32 -1.38 -1.55 -27.31
N ASN A 33 -1.07 -0.51 -26.55
CA ASN A 33 -0.49 -0.62 -25.21
C ASN A 33 -1.53 -0.91 -24.11
N TYR A 34 -2.81 -0.66 -24.37
CA TYR A 34 -3.89 -0.74 -23.39
C TYR A 34 -4.74 -1.99 -23.52
N LEU A 35 -4.95 -2.48 -24.75
CA LEU A 35 -5.77 -3.68 -24.98
C LEU A 35 -4.90 -4.93 -24.95
N LYS A 36 -5.48 -6.01 -24.42
CA LYS A 36 -4.94 -7.38 -24.52
C LYS A 36 -5.73 -8.18 -25.54
N ASP A 37 -5.10 -9.24 -26.08
CA ASP A 37 -5.74 -10.09 -27.09
C ASP A 37 -7.05 -10.70 -26.58
N ASP A 38 -7.11 -11.03 -25.30
CA ASP A 38 -8.26 -11.66 -24.66
C ASP A 38 -9.49 -10.77 -24.53
N ILE A 39 -9.34 -9.46 -24.76
CA ILE A 39 -10.46 -8.51 -24.72
C ILE A 39 -11.49 -8.80 -25.82
N PHE A 40 -11.05 -9.31 -26.96
CA PHE A 40 -11.91 -9.71 -28.06
C PHE A 40 -12.59 -11.04 -27.74
N TYR A 41 -13.86 -11.18 -28.10
CA TYR A 41 -14.61 -12.42 -27.91
C TYR A 41 -14.36 -13.38 -29.07
N ASP A 42 -14.43 -12.90 -30.32
CA ASP A 42 -14.23 -13.72 -31.51
C ASP A 42 -12.77 -14.15 -31.66
N TYR A 43 -12.55 -15.43 -31.89
CA TYR A 43 -11.22 -15.97 -32.07
C TYR A 43 -10.47 -15.34 -33.25
N LYS A 44 -11.16 -15.00 -34.35
CA LYS A 44 -10.57 -14.31 -35.51
C LYS A 44 -10.09 -12.93 -35.12
N HIS A 45 -10.88 -12.20 -34.32
CA HIS A 45 -10.51 -10.86 -33.83
C HIS A 45 -9.32 -10.91 -32.89
N LYS A 46 -9.26 -11.91 -31.99
CA LYS A 46 -8.06 -12.16 -31.15
C LYS A 46 -6.83 -12.38 -32.00
N LEU A 47 -6.93 -13.22 -33.03
CA LEU A 47 -5.82 -13.51 -33.92
C LEU A 47 -5.35 -12.27 -34.67
N ILE A 48 -6.28 -11.50 -35.25
CA ILE A 48 -5.97 -10.25 -35.94
C ILE A 48 -5.25 -9.28 -35.01
N PHE A 49 -5.79 -9.03 -33.83
CA PHE A 49 -5.20 -8.09 -32.87
C PHE A 49 -3.83 -8.55 -32.40
N LYS A 50 -3.66 -9.83 -32.07
CA LYS A 50 -2.37 -10.42 -31.72
C LYS A 50 -1.32 -10.20 -32.83
N THR A 51 -1.71 -10.46 -34.09
CA THR A 51 -0.79 -10.26 -35.24
C THR A 51 -0.45 -8.78 -35.43
N ILE A 52 -1.42 -7.87 -35.27
CA ILE A 52 -1.19 -6.41 -35.30
C ILE A 52 -0.19 -6.01 -34.20
N ARG A 53 -0.33 -6.52 -32.97
CA ARG A 53 0.58 -6.25 -31.86
C ARG A 53 2.00 -6.74 -32.17
N GLU A 54 2.15 -7.97 -32.64
CA GLU A 54 3.45 -8.53 -33.02
C GLU A 54 4.13 -7.73 -34.13
N MET A 55 3.36 -7.18 -35.07
CA MET A 55 3.86 -6.30 -36.12
C MET A 55 4.30 -4.95 -35.54
N TYR A 56 3.50 -4.36 -34.67
CA TYR A 56 3.80 -3.10 -34.00
C TYR A 56 5.09 -3.20 -33.16
N ASP A 57 5.23 -4.25 -32.36
CA ASP A 57 6.41 -4.51 -31.51
C ASP A 57 7.70 -4.67 -32.33
N LYS A 58 7.58 -5.17 -33.56
CA LYS A 58 8.69 -5.35 -34.52
C LYS A 58 8.88 -4.15 -35.45
N ASN A 59 8.16 -3.02 -35.23
CA ASN A 59 8.17 -1.84 -36.09
C ASN A 59 7.84 -2.14 -37.59
N ILE A 60 6.98 -3.13 -37.81
CA ILE A 60 6.49 -3.47 -39.14
C ILE A 60 5.24 -2.63 -39.43
N PRO A 61 5.17 -1.98 -40.61
CA PRO A 61 3.96 -1.22 -40.98
C PRO A 61 2.69 -2.09 -40.91
N VAL A 62 1.67 -1.57 -40.22
CA VAL A 62 0.38 -2.24 -40.08
C VAL A 62 -0.59 -1.69 -41.09
N ASP A 63 -0.95 -2.48 -42.07
CA ASP A 63 -1.99 -2.29 -43.06
C ASP A 63 -2.59 -3.63 -43.49
N ILE A 64 -3.67 -3.59 -44.27
CA ILE A 64 -4.38 -4.81 -44.70
C ILE A 64 -3.45 -5.80 -45.40
N THR A 65 -2.58 -5.29 -46.27
CA THR A 65 -1.71 -6.11 -47.14
C THR A 65 -0.62 -6.80 -46.30
N THR A 66 0.07 -6.05 -45.48
CA THR A 66 1.13 -6.55 -44.62
C THR A 66 0.57 -7.50 -43.53
N LEU A 67 -0.58 -7.18 -42.95
CA LEU A 67 -1.27 -8.05 -42.00
C LEU A 67 -1.67 -9.38 -42.67
N TYR A 68 -2.30 -9.34 -43.85
CA TYR A 68 -2.71 -10.55 -44.55
C TYR A 68 -1.53 -11.44 -44.91
N GLN A 69 -0.40 -10.85 -45.35
CA GLN A 69 0.83 -11.59 -45.65
C GLN A 69 1.32 -12.34 -44.37
N ARG A 70 1.28 -11.69 -43.18
CA ARG A 70 1.65 -12.33 -41.93
C ARG A 70 0.74 -13.49 -41.56
N ILE A 71 -0.56 -13.38 -41.82
CA ILE A 71 -1.52 -14.45 -41.61
C ILE A 71 -1.25 -15.63 -42.55
N ILE A 72 -0.86 -15.37 -43.80
CA ILE A 72 -0.41 -16.40 -44.77
C ILE A 72 0.83 -17.10 -44.25
N ASP A 73 1.87 -16.35 -43.86
CA ASP A 73 3.13 -16.87 -43.38
C ASP A 73 2.95 -17.75 -42.13
N ALA A 74 1.97 -17.42 -41.28
CA ALA A 74 1.57 -18.20 -40.10
C ALA A 74 0.67 -19.38 -40.42
N LYS A 75 0.29 -19.62 -41.69
CA LYS A 75 -0.63 -20.68 -42.14
C LYS A 75 -2.03 -20.65 -41.47
N GLN A 76 -2.57 -19.44 -41.28
CA GLN A 76 -3.85 -19.21 -40.57
C GLN A 76 -4.93 -18.63 -41.49
N THR A 77 -4.78 -18.79 -42.79
CA THR A 77 -5.72 -18.29 -43.84
C THR A 77 -7.10 -18.92 -43.81
N ASP A 78 -7.22 -20.12 -43.23
CA ASP A 78 -8.52 -20.78 -43.04
C ASP A 78 -9.40 -20.04 -42.03
N GLN A 79 -8.80 -19.23 -41.17
CA GLN A 79 -9.47 -18.49 -40.11
C GLN A 79 -9.78 -17.05 -40.52
N VAL A 80 -8.84 -16.35 -41.21
CA VAL A 80 -8.98 -14.96 -41.64
C VAL A 80 -8.54 -14.85 -43.11
N ASN A 81 -9.46 -14.46 -43.98
CA ASN A 81 -9.19 -14.24 -45.41
C ASN A 81 -9.13 -12.74 -45.75
N ALA A 82 -8.58 -12.41 -46.91
CA ALA A 82 -8.44 -11.04 -47.38
C ALA A 82 -9.77 -10.28 -47.50
N TYR A 83 -10.85 -10.98 -47.87
CA TYR A 83 -12.18 -10.40 -47.98
C TYR A 83 -12.66 -9.90 -46.60
N TYR A 84 -12.48 -10.69 -45.57
CA TYR A 84 -12.87 -10.35 -44.21
C TYR A 84 -12.14 -9.08 -43.71
N LEU A 85 -10.84 -8.99 -43.94
CA LEU A 85 -10.05 -7.80 -43.59
C LEU A 85 -10.50 -6.56 -44.34
N SER A 86 -10.82 -6.71 -45.62
CA SER A 86 -11.33 -5.61 -46.45
C SER A 86 -12.73 -5.13 -46.01
N GLU A 87 -13.59 -6.05 -45.60
CA GLU A 87 -14.92 -5.72 -45.07
C GLU A 87 -14.82 -4.94 -43.76
N MET A 88 -13.92 -5.32 -42.86
CA MET A 88 -13.72 -4.63 -41.60
C MET A 88 -13.31 -3.15 -41.76
N THR A 89 -12.60 -2.82 -42.83
CA THR A 89 -12.16 -1.43 -43.07
C THR A 89 -13.19 -0.59 -43.82
N LYS A 90 -14.13 -1.21 -44.53
CA LYS A 90 -15.20 -0.49 -45.24
C LYS A 90 -16.22 0.14 -44.30
N ASP A 91 -16.50 -0.51 -43.21
CA ASP A 91 -17.53 -0.09 -42.26
C ASP A 91 -17.02 1.01 -41.29
N VAL A 92 -15.72 1.29 -41.29
CA VAL A 92 -15.14 2.38 -40.48
C VAL A 92 -15.33 3.73 -41.16
N VAL A 93 -16.43 4.39 -40.86
CA VAL A 93 -16.75 5.73 -41.36
C VAL A 93 -15.92 6.83 -40.68
N SER A 94 -15.52 6.64 -39.44
CA SER A 94 -14.74 7.60 -38.65
C SER A 94 -14.07 6.97 -37.43
N THR A 95 -12.86 7.40 -37.11
CA THR A 95 -12.16 7.05 -35.84
C THR A 95 -12.64 7.90 -34.66
N ALA A 96 -13.57 8.85 -34.87
CA ALA A 96 -14.07 9.76 -33.83
C ALA A 96 -14.75 9.07 -32.64
N HIS A 97 -15.28 7.86 -32.84
CA HIS A 97 -15.96 7.08 -31.78
C HIS A 97 -15.13 5.92 -31.25
N LEU A 98 -13.84 5.85 -31.59
CA LEU A 98 -12.97 4.74 -31.20
C LEU A 98 -12.88 4.58 -29.67
N GLU A 99 -12.78 5.68 -28.91
CA GLU A 99 -12.73 5.66 -27.45
C GLU A 99 -13.99 5.03 -26.86
N THR A 100 -15.19 5.43 -27.31
CA THR A 100 -16.46 4.84 -26.87
C THR A 100 -16.54 3.36 -27.20
N HIS A 101 -16.03 2.94 -28.37
CA HIS A 101 -15.98 1.52 -28.73
C HIS A 101 -15.02 0.73 -27.84
N ILE A 102 -13.90 1.30 -27.47
CA ILE A 102 -12.93 0.72 -26.55
C ILE A 102 -13.53 0.56 -25.15
N GLU A 103 -14.19 1.58 -24.63
CA GLU A 103 -14.89 1.52 -23.34
C GLU A 103 -15.94 0.39 -23.34
N LEU A 104 -16.73 0.28 -24.42
CA LEU A 104 -17.76 -0.76 -24.53
C LEU A 104 -17.15 -2.17 -24.57
N ILE A 105 -16.05 -2.39 -25.30
CA ILE A 105 -15.42 -3.72 -25.35
C ILE A 105 -14.77 -4.10 -24.02
N ILE A 106 -14.20 -3.11 -23.30
CA ILE A 106 -13.66 -3.29 -21.94
C ILE A 106 -14.77 -3.69 -20.97
N GLU A 107 -15.91 -3.01 -21.02
CA GLU A 107 -17.07 -3.34 -20.18
C GLU A 107 -17.58 -4.76 -20.46
N LEU A 108 -17.71 -5.13 -21.74
CA LEU A 108 -18.12 -6.49 -22.14
C LEU A 108 -17.10 -7.55 -21.69
N TYR A 109 -15.81 -7.25 -21.77
CA TYR A 109 -14.76 -8.12 -21.24
C TYR A 109 -14.85 -8.29 -19.73
N LYS A 110 -15.01 -7.20 -18.97
CA LYS A 110 -15.20 -7.25 -17.52
C LYS A 110 -16.38 -8.14 -17.14
N ARG A 111 -17.50 -8.01 -17.83
CA ARG A 111 -18.68 -8.87 -17.60
C ARG A 111 -18.39 -10.34 -17.89
N ARG A 112 -17.68 -10.66 -18.97
CA ARG A 112 -17.25 -12.05 -19.25
C ARG A 112 -16.37 -12.60 -18.14
N MET A 113 -15.39 -11.81 -17.69
CA MET A 113 -14.48 -12.24 -16.61
C MET A 113 -15.21 -12.45 -15.28
N LEU A 114 -16.24 -11.63 -14.99
CA LEU A 114 -17.10 -11.85 -13.82
C LEU A 114 -17.88 -13.17 -13.89
N VAL A 115 -18.35 -13.57 -15.08
CA VAL A 115 -19.01 -14.87 -15.27
C VAL A 115 -18.02 -16.02 -15.06
N VAL A 116 -16.80 -15.91 -15.61
CA VAL A 116 -15.73 -16.91 -15.41
C VAL A 116 -15.35 -17.01 -13.93
N LEU A 117 -15.14 -15.88 -13.27
CA LEU A 117 -14.82 -15.82 -11.85
C LEU A 117 -15.94 -16.41 -10.98
N GLY A 118 -17.20 -16.15 -11.35
CA GLY A 118 -18.34 -16.77 -10.69
C GLY A 118 -18.33 -18.31 -10.79
N GLY A 119 -17.94 -18.85 -11.95
CA GLY A 119 -17.72 -20.29 -12.12
C GLY A 119 -16.59 -20.84 -11.25
N GLU A 120 -15.45 -20.15 -11.22
CA GLU A 120 -14.30 -20.49 -10.35
C GLU A 120 -14.68 -20.45 -8.87
N LEU A 121 -15.47 -19.46 -8.46
CA LEU A 121 -16.00 -19.33 -7.10
C LEU A 121 -16.83 -20.54 -6.68
N VAL A 122 -17.75 -20.96 -7.55
CA VAL A 122 -18.59 -22.14 -7.27
C VAL A 122 -17.73 -23.40 -7.13
N VAL A 123 -16.80 -23.62 -8.08
CA VAL A 123 -15.93 -24.80 -8.08
C VAL A 123 -14.97 -24.78 -6.88
N GLY A 124 -14.30 -23.66 -6.62
CA GLY A 124 -13.34 -23.55 -5.50
C GLY A 124 -14.02 -23.70 -4.13
N ALA A 125 -15.21 -23.12 -3.96
CA ALA A 125 -15.97 -23.25 -2.72
C ALA A 125 -16.50 -24.68 -2.46
N THR A 126 -16.76 -25.46 -3.54
CA THR A 126 -17.27 -26.84 -3.41
C THR A 126 -16.16 -27.88 -3.26
N ASN A 127 -14.99 -27.65 -3.84
CA ASN A 127 -13.89 -28.64 -3.81
C ASN A 127 -13.08 -28.60 -2.49
N GLY A 128 -13.09 -27.50 -1.75
CA GLY A 128 -12.48 -27.40 -0.42
C GLY A 128 -10.95 -27.63 -0.34
N GLU A 129 -10.22 -27.53 -1.47
CA GLU A 129 -8.80 -27.82 -1.54
C GLU A 129 -7.90 -26.72 -0.93
N ALA A 130 -8.37 -25.46 -0.90
CA ALA A 130 -7.67 -24.34 -0.36
C ALA A 130 -8.27 -23.88 0.97
N GLU A 131 -7.43 -23.31 1.85
CA GLU A 131 -7.94 -22.66 3.05
C GLU A 131 -8.86 -21.50 2.66
N THR A 132 -10.03 -21.42 3.30
CA THR A 132 -11.10 -20.47 2.90
C THR A 132 -10.61 -19.03 2.80
N MET A 133 -9.74 -18.60 3.73
CA MET A 133 -9.20 -17.23 3.75
C MET A 133 -8.26 -16.96 2.57
N ASP A 134 -7.43 -17.94 2.21
CA ASP A 134 -6.53 -17.83 1.05
C ASP A 134 -7.30 -17.77 -0.26
N PHE A 135 -8.36 -18.60 -0.38
CA PHE A 135 -9.25 -18.56 -1.53
C PHE A 135 -9.98 -17.23 -1.67
N MET A 136 -10.50 -16.67 -0.56
CA MET A 136 -11.13 -15.35 -0.55
C MET A 136 -10.13 -14.24 -0.95
N ALA A 137 -8.89 -14.33 -0.49
CA ALA A 137 -7.84 -13.38 -0.85
C ALA A 137 -7.48 -13.43 -2.35
N GLU A 138 -7.42 -14.64 -2.94
CA GLU A 138 -7.18 -14.81 -4.37
C GLU A 138 -8.33 -14.23 -5.21
N VAL A 139 -9.56 -14.48 -4.83
CA VAL A 139 -10.75 -13.92 -5.48
C VAL A 139 -10.76 -12.40 -5.40
N SER A 140 -10.49 -11.85 -4.24
CA SER A 140 -10.41 -10.39 -4.04
C SER A 140 -9.34 -9.77 -4.94
N LYS A 141 -8.18 -10.41 -5.06
CA LYS A 141 -7.11 -9.98 -5.96
C LYS A 141 -7.57 -9.95 -7.43
N LYS A 142 -8.26 -11.01 -7.90
CA LYS A 142 -8.80 -11.07 -9.27
C LYS A 142 -9.84 -9.98 -9.52
N LEU A 143 -10.71 -9.69 -8.54
CA LEU A 143 -11.70 -8.61 -8.64
C LEU A 143 -11.05 -7.24 -8.74
N ILE A 144 -10.03 -6.95 -7.93
CA ILE A 144 -9.27 -5.69 -7.99
C ILE A 144 -8.59 -5.54 -9.36
N GLN A 145 -7.92 -6.59 -9.85
CA GLN A 145 -7.29 -6.57 -11.17
C GLN A 145 -8.30 -6.31 -12.30
N LEU A 146 -9.50 -6.84 -12.16
CA LEU A 146 -10.57 -6.63 -13.13
C LEU A 146 -11.14 -5.20 -13.04
N GLN A 147 -11.22 -4.62 -11.85
CA GLN A 147 -11.63 -3.24 -11.64
C GLN A 147 -10.63 -2.25 -12.27
N GLU A 148 -9.33 -2.51 -12.10
CA GLU A 148 -8.25 -1.69 -12.65
C GLU A 148 -8.06 -1.87 -14.16
N PHE A 149 -8.51 -3.00 -14.73
CA PHE A 149 -8.37 -3.28 -16.14
C PHE A 149 -9.12 -2.25 -17.00
N GLY A 150 -8.41 -1.68 -17.97
CA GLY A 150 -8.99 -0.70 -18.89
C GLY A 150 -9.18 0.71 -18.32
N ASN A 151 -8.65 0.99 -17.14
CA ASN A 151 -8.50 2.36 -16.68
C ASN A 151 -7.37 3.02 -17.52
N ILE A 152 -7.77 3.63 -18.63
CA ILE A 152 -6.90 4.36 -19.56
C ILE A 152 -6.53 5.75 -18.97
N TYR A 153 -6.45 5.87 -17.66
CA TYR A 153 -5.91 7.08 -17.05
C TYR A 153 -4.38 7.00 -17.04
N GLU A 154 -3.77 7.29 -18.19
CA GLU A 154 -2.51 8.02 -18.11
C GLU A 154 -2.82 9.30 -17.34
N LYS A 155 -2.26 9.43 -16.12
CA LYS A 155 -2.25 10.73 -15.46
C LYS A 155 -1.54 11.67 -16.42
N MET A 156 -2.29 12.52 -17.12
CA MET A 156 -1.68 13.51 -18.00
C MET A 156 -0.71 14.35 -17.14
N MET A 157 0.41 14.76 -17.72
CA MET A 157 1.39 15.58 -17.00
C MET A 157 0.73 16.79 -16.33
N GLU A 158 -0.34 17.31 -16.94
CA GLU A 158 -1.16 18.39 -16.43
C GLU A 158 -1.85 18.03 -15.11
N ASP A 159 -2.47 16.84 -15.00
CA ASP A 159 -3.10 16.36 -13.75
C ASP A 159 -2.06 16.16 -12.64
N ILE A 160 -0.87 15.66 -13.02
CA ILE A 160 0.24 15.49 -12.09
C ILE A 160 0.70 16.86 -11.57
N ILE A 161 0.89 17.85 -12.45
CA ILE A 161 1.31 19.20 -12.07
C ILE A 161 0.23 19.87 -11.20
N LEU A 162 -1.05 19.75 -11.55
CA LEU A 162 -2.15 20.28 -10.75
C LEU A 162 -2.19 19.66 -9.35
N SER A 163 -2.00 18.35 -9.23
CA SER A 163 -1.91 17.65 -7.94
C SER A 163 -0.71 18.13 -7.11
N ILE A 164 0.45 18.35 -7.75
CA ILE A 164 1.65 18.87 -7.07
C ILE A 164 1.41 20.31 -6.61
N ASN A 165 0.81 21.15 -7.43
CA ASN A 165 0.54 22.56 -7.08
C ASN A 165 -0.45 22.64 -5.92
N TYR A 166 -1.53 21.83 -5.95
CA TYR A 166 -2.46 21.74 -4.82
C TYR A 166 -1.74 21.36 -3.50
N SER A 167 -0.84 20.37 -3.57
CA SER A 167 -0.05 19.95 -2.41
C SER A 167 0.88 21.07 -1.90
N ARG A 168 1.49 21.84 -2.80
CA ARG A 168 2.32 23.00 -2.47
C ARG A 168 1.53 24.15 -1.82
N ASP A 169 0.35 24.44 -2.36
CA ASP A 169 -0.54 25.47 -1.81
C ASP A 169 -1.02 25.10 -0.39
N MET A 170 -1.30 23.83 -0.15
CA MET A 170 -1.63 23.34 1.20
C MET A 170 -0.46 23.51 2.15
N ALA A 171 0.76 23.18 1.74
CA ALA A 171 1.97 23.35 2.53
C ALA A 171 2.25 24.85 2.83
N GLN A 172 2.05 25.76 1.87
CA GLN A 172 2.21 27.21 2.07
C GLN A 172 1.23 27.78 3.11
N LYS A 173 0.04 27.19 3.26
CA LYS A 173 -0.95 27.58 4.28
C LYS A 173 -0.63 27.03 5.67
N GLY A 174 0.59 26.51 5.90
CA GLY A 174 1.03 25.92 7.18
C GLY A 174 0.54 24.48 7.38
N GLY A 175 0.00 23.82 6.34
CA GLY A 175 -0.37 22.42 6.36
C GLY A 175 0.82 21.50 6.06
N LEU A 176 0.76 20.27 6.55
CA LEU A 176 1.72 19.23 6.20
C LEU A 176 1.35 18.62 4.84
N LEU A 177 2.35 18.14 4.10
CA LEU A 177 2.14 17.38 2.88
C LEU A 177 1.49 16.00 3.19
N GLY A 178 1.96 15.38 4.26
CA GLY A 178 1.43 14.13 4.81
C GLY A 178 0.58 14.34 6.06
N TYR A 179 0.23 13.24 6.72
CA TYR A 179 -0.50 13.25 7.99
C TYR A 179 0.46 13.56 9.15
N ASN A 180 -0.05 14.27 10.16
CA ASN A 180 0.73 14.68 11.33
C ASN A 180 1.32 13.47 12.07
N THR A 181 2.63 13.45 12.26
CA THR A 181 3.31 12.36 12.98
C THR A 181 3.07 12.39 14.49
N GLY A 182 2.63 13.52 15.03
CA GLY A 182 2.55 13.80 16.46
C GLY A 182 3.82 14.45 17.05
N PHE A 183 4.84 14.68 16.21
CA PHE A 183 6.13 15.22 16.63
C PHE A 183 6.58 16.33 15.65
N ASN A 184 6.75 17.55 16.16
CA ASN A 184 6.99 18.72 15.31
C ASN A 184 8.27 18.61 14.47
N GLU A 185 9.40 18.24 15.09
CA GLU A 185 10.66 18.10 14.37
C GLU A 185 10.63 16.93 13.35
N LEU A 186 9.89 15.89 13.64
CA LEU A 186 9.69 14.78 12.71
C LEU A 186 8.81 15.19 11.53
N ASN A 187 7.77 16.00 11.80
CA ASN A 187 6.94 16.62 10.76
C ASN A 187 7.77 17.51 9.83
N ASN A 188 8.66 18.34 10.41
CA ASN A 188 9.56 19.19 9.63
C ASN A 188 10.54 18.38 8.78
N THR A 189 10.98 17.22 9.26
CA THR A 189 11.98 16.38 8.57
C THR A 189 11.34 15.50 7.47
N LEU A 190 10.17 14.92 7.73
CA LEU A 190 9.49 13.98 6.83
C LEU A 190 8.31 14.61 6.05
N CYS A 191 7.93 15.86 6.35
CA CYS A 191 6.70 16.49 5.88
C CYS A 191 5.43 15.77 6.34
N GLY A 192 5.47 15.05 7.49
CA GLY A 192 4.42 14.17 7.99
C GLY A 192 4.51 12.74 7.45
N TRP A 193 3.50 11.90 7.72
CA TRP A 193 3.36 10.59 7.12
C TRP A 193 2.80 10.74 5.70
N VAL A 194 3.71 10.77 4.72
CA VAL A 194 3.36 11.05 3.31
C VAL A 194 2.92 9.77 2.60
N LYS A 195 1.84 9.82 1.85
CA LYS A 195 1.40 8.72 0.97
C LYS A 195 2.22 8.73 -0.34
N PRO A 196 2.55 7.61 -0.95
CA PRO A 196 2.39 6.23 -0.50
C PRO A 196 3.70 5.67 0.11
N ASP A 197 4.22 6.30 1.17
CA ASP A 197 5.50 5.91 1.75
C ASP A 197 5.40 4.67 2.63
N LEU A 198 6.45 3.86 2.59
CA LEU A 198 6.75 2.83 3.58
C LEU A 198 7.78 3.41 4.56
N VAL A 199 7.37 3.62 5.80
CA VAL A 199 8.23 4.12 6.88
C VAL A 199 8.53 2.99 7.85
N ILE A 200 9.79 2.76 8.14
CA ILE A 200 10.23 1.77 9.11
C ILE A 200 10.65 2.47 10.40
N VAL A 201 10.06 2.08 11.52
CA VAL A 201 10.47 2.53 12.85
C VAL A 201 11.15 1.38 13.57
N ALA A 202 12.46 1.46 13.70
CA ALA A 202 13.30 0.39 14.21
C ALA A 202 13.91 0.70 15.57
N ALA A 203 13.94 -0.29 16.46
CA ALA A 203 14.62 -0.15 17.75
C ALA A 203 14.89 -1.52 18.40
N ARG A 204 15.76 -1.53 19.40
CA ARG A 204 15.91 -2.68 20.30
C ARG A 204 14.68 -2.83 21.21
N PRO A 205 14.42 -4.03 21.78
CA PRO A 205 13.41 -4.21 22.83
C PRO A 205 13.62 -3.20 23.98
N GLY A 206 12.53 -2.74 24.57
CA GLY A 206 12.57 -1.77 25.67
C GLY A 206 12.76 -0.31 25.26
N MET A 207 13.05 -0.01 24.00
CA MET A 207 13.22 1.38 23.51
C MET A 207 11.90 2.15 23.30
N GLY A 208 10.75 1.46 23.36
CA GLY A 208 9.44 2.12 23.28
C GLY A 208 8.84 2.21 21.88
N LYS A 209 9.18 1.31 20.93
CA LYS A 209 8.60 1.29 19.56
C LYS A 209 7.07 1.41 19.54
N THR A 210 6.39 0.49 20.26
CA THR A 210 4.92 0.48 20.33
C THR A 210 4.37 1.76 20.99
N ALA A 211 5.06 2.31 21.99
CA ALA A 211 4.66 3.56 22.64
C ALA A 211 4.80 4.77 21.68
N PHE A 212 5.86 4.82 20.88
CA PHE A 212 6.03 5.82 19.82
C PHE A 212 4.88 5.74 18.79
N MET A 213 4.58 4.53 18.33
CA MET A 213 3.47 4.27 17.41
C MET A 213 2.14 4.74 18.00
N LEU A 214 1.84 4.35 19.25
CA LEU A 214 0.58 4.72 19.92
C LEU A 214 0.47 6.22 20.17
N SER A 215 1.57 6.93 20.48
CA SER A 215 1.58 8.39 20.59
C SER A 215 1.24 9.05 19.26
N SER A 216 1.76 8.53 18.14
CA SER A 216 1.40 9.00 16.81
C SER A 216 -0.06 8.67 16.44
N ILE A 217 -0.56 7.46 16.77
CA ILE A 217 -1.95 7.07 16.56
C ILE A 217 -2.90 7.98 17.35
N TYR A 218 -2.59 8.28 18.60
CA TYR A 218 -3.38 9.17 19.43
C TYR A 218 -3.50 10.57 18.81
N GLN A 219 -2.38 11.14 18.32
CA GLN A 219 -2.41 12.40 17.60
C GLN A 219 -3.30 12.32 16.37
N LEU A 220 -3.09 11.33 15.50
CA LEU A 220 -3.83 11.20 14.25
C LEU A 220 -5.34 10.98 14.45
N ALA A 221 -5.69 9.98 15.25
CA ALA A 221 -7.07 9.54 15.33
C ALA A 221 -7.88 10.33 16.35
N CYS A 222 -7.30 10.64 17.52
CA CYS A 222 -8.03 11.29 18.60
C CYS A 222 -8.01 12.81 18.48
N LEU A 223 -6.92 13.41 18.01
CA LEU A 223 -6.81 14.87 17.93
C LEU A 223 -7.10 15.39 16.51
N ASP A 224 -6.63 14.71 15.47
CA ASP A 224 -6.78 15.15 14.08
C ASP A 224 -7.95 14.44 13.36
N SER A 225 -8.64 13.49 14.01
CA SER A 225 -9.77 12.70 13.46
C SER A 225 -9.45 11.98 12.15
N VAL A 226 -8.21 11.54 11.98
CA VAL A 226 -7.73 10.81 10.80
C VAL A 226 -7.98 9.31 10.99
N PRO A 227 -8.71 8.61 10.09
CA PRO A 227 -8.95 7.17 10.20
C PRO A 227 -7.65 6.36 10.05
N VAL A 228 -7.34 5.54 11.07
CA VAL A 228 -6.13 4.70 11.10
C VAL A 228 -6.48 3.23 11.25
N ALA A 229 -5.68 2.36 10.62
CA ALA A 229 -5.69 0.92 10.85
C ALA A 229 -4.42 0.50 11.58
N VAL A 230 -4.56 -0.35 12.59
CA VAL A 230 -3.46 -0.87 13.41
C VAL A 230 -3.47 -2.39 13.34
N PHE A 231 -2.43 -2.98 12.79
CA PHE A 231 -2.22 -4.42 12.79
C PHE A 231 -1.23 -4.76 13.89
N SER A 232 -1.74 -5.28 15.00
CA SER A 232 -0.94 -5.70 16.16
C SER A 232 -0.70 -7.20 16.10
N LEU A 233 0.58 -7.60 16.03
CA LEU A 233 0.98 -9.01 15.95
C LEU A 233 1.60 -9.50 17.26
N GLU A 234 1.92 -8.58 18.19
CA GLU A 234 2.56 -8.88 19.46
C GLU A 234 1.60 -8.67 20.64
N MET A 235 0.75 -7.64 20.58
CA MET A 235 -0.09 -7.22 21.69
C MET A 235 -1.57 -7.35 21.36
N SER A 236 -2.40 -7.69 22.36
CA SER A 236 -3.86 -7.71 22.19
C SER A 236 -4.45 -6.30 22.07
N SER A 237 -5.66 -6.21 21.50
CA SER A 237 -6.41 -4.96 21.35
C SER A 237 -6.60 -4.26 22.70
N GLU A 238 -6.92 -5.02 23.76
CA GLU A 238 -7.13 -4.46 25.10
C GLU A 238 -5.85 -3.80 25.63
N GLN A 239 -4.69 -4.44 25.44
CA GLN A 239 -3.41 -3.88 25.88
C GLN A 239 -3.04 -2.60 25.14
N LEU A 240 -3.41 -2.47 23.87
CA LEU A 240 -3.19 -1.24 23.08
C LEU A 240 -4.14 -0.12 23.55
N VAL A 241 -5.42 -0.46 23.81
CA VAL A 241 -6.41 0.50 24.32
C VAL A 241 -6.02 0.99 25.70
N GLU A 242 -5.64 0.13 26.64
CA GLU A 242 -5.12 0.56 27.96
C GLU A 242 -3.97 1.55 27.88
N ARG A 243 -3.06 1.37 26.89
CA ARG A 243 -1.98 2.32 26.67
C ARG A 243 -2.45 3.64 26.06
N LEU A 244 -3.44 3.59 25.13
CA LEU A 244 -4.04 4.81 24.60
C LEU A 244 -4.81 5.59 25.68
N GLU A 245 -5.51 4.90 26.60
CA GLU A 245 -6.11 5.52 27.78
C GLU A 245 -5.06 6.20 28.66
N SER A 246 -3.93 5.54 28.91
CA SER A 246 -2.84 6.10 29.71
C SER A 246 -2.20 7.33 29.03
N ILE A 247 -1.99 7.28 27.71
CA ILE A 247 -1.49 8.39 26.91
C ILE A 247 -2.45 9.58 26.94
N GLY A 248 -3.74 9.34 26.75
CA GLY A 248 -4.75 10.39 26.65
C GLY A 248 -5.10 11.01 28.01
N SER A 249 -5.27 10.18 29.04
CA SER A 249 -5.58 10.64 30.40
C SER A 249 -4.37 11.19 31.14
N GLN A 250 -3.14 10.90 30.68
CA GLN A 250 -1.88 11.17 31.36
C GLN A 250 -1.80 10.53 32.77
N LEU A 251 -2.56 9.45 32.99
CA LEU A 251 -2.52 8.68 34.20
C LEU A 251 -1.55 7.50 34.04
N PRO A 252 -0.77 7.15 35.08
CA PRO A 252 0.13 6.01 35.04
C PRO A 252 -0.59 4.72 34.67
N LEU A 253 -0.10 3.96 33.68
CA LEU A 253 -0.68 2.70 33.23
C LEU A 253 -0.89 1.72 34.37
N LYS A 254 0.01 1.71 35.38
CA LYS A 254 -0.11 0.89 36.58
C LYS A 254 -1.38 1.19 37.37
N TRP A 255 -1.76 2.48 37.47
CA TRP A 255 -2.96 2.87 38.23
C TRP A 255 -4.25 2.44 37.50
N LEU A 256 -4.26 2.50 36.17
CA LEU A 256 -5.39 2.01 35.36
C LEU A 256 -5.59 0.50 35.60
N ARG A 257 -4.51 -0.29 35.46
CA ARG A 257 -4.56 -1.74 35.64
C ARG A 257 -4.92 -2.19 37.06
N MET A 258 -4.47 -1.46 38.07
CA MET A 258 -4.77 -1.76 39.46
C MET A 258 -6.09 -1.14 39.95
N ASN A 259 -6.75 -0.34 39.11
CA ASN A 259 -7.97 0.43 39.40
C ASN A 259 -7.84 1.25 40.70
N THR A 260 -6.68 1.90 40.89
CA THR A 260 -6.36 2.68 42.11
C THR A 260 -6.59 4.18 41.87
N LEU A 261 -7.61 4.54 41.11
CA LEU A 261 -7.93 5.91 40.72
C LEU A 261 -8.87 6.57 41.74
N ASP A 262 -8.60 7.83 42.07
CA ASP A 262 -9.55 8.67 42.81
C ASP A 262 -10.70 9.18 41.91
N ASP A 263 -11.71 9.85 42.47
CA ASP A 263 -12.87 10.33 41.73
C ASP A 263 -12.55 11.37 40.65
N LYS A 264 -11.49 12.16 40.82
CA LYS A 264 -11.04 13.15 39.83
C LYS A 264 -10.35 12.45 38.66
N GLN A 265 -9.49 11.50 38.96
CA GLN A 265 -8.77 10.70 37.98
C GLN A 265 -9.74 9.83 37.16
N ARG A 266 -10.79 9.25 37.79
CA ARG A 266 -11.84 8.53 37.09
C ARG A 266 -12.60 9.43 36.10
N LYS A 267 -12.89 10.68 36.47
CA LYS A 267 -13.51 11.62 35.54
C LYS A 267 -12.63 11.97 34.35
N VAL A 268 -11.30 12.05 34.55
CA VAL A 268 -10.35 12.25 33.44
C VAL A 268 -10.33 11.03 32.53
N LEU A 269 -10.27 9.82 33.11
CA LEU A 269 -10.31 8.57 32.34
C LEU A 269 -11.57 8.49 31.49
N LEU A 270 -12.76 8.70 32.07
CA LEU A 270 -14.04 8.66 31.35
C LEU A 270 -14.09 9.63 30.15
N LYS A 271 -13.51 10.83 30.28
CA LYS A 271 -13.41 11.77 29.15
C LYS A 271 -12.49 11.24 28.05
N THR A 272 -11.42 10.54 28.44
CA THR A 272 -10.52 9.91 27.47
C THR A 272 -11.21 8.75 26.76
N ASP A 273 -12.00 7.95 27.49
CA ASP A 273 -12.79 6.86 26.93
C ASP A 273 -13.83 7.38 25.93
N ASP A 274 -14.54 8.46 26.26
CA ASP A 274 -15.49 9.11 25.35
C ASP A 274 -14.79 9.58 24.05
N LEU A 275 -13.57 10.11 24.17
CA LEU A 275 -12.77 10.51 23.01
C LEU A 275 -12.33 9.30 22.17
N LEU A 276 -11.84 8.24 22.81
CA LEU A 276 -11.41 7.00 22.15
C LEU A 276 -12.58 6.31 21.44
N LEU A 277 -13.77 6.27 22.06
CA LEU A 277 -14.98 5.68 21.47
C LEU A 277 -15.42 6.37 20.18
N THR A 278 -15.15 7.66 20.04
CA THR A 278 -15.49 8.45 18.85
C THR A 278 -14.33 8.53 17.84
N SER A 279 -13.13 8.07 18.22
CA SER A 279 -11.94 8.15 17.37
C SER A 279 -11.94 7.04 16.32
N PRO A 280 -11.59 7.34 15.06
CA PRO A 280 -11.60 6.37 13.97
C PRO A 280 -10.35 5.47 13.98
N ILE A 281 -10.20 4.65 15.02
CA ILE A 281 -9.13 3.68 15.20
C ILE A 281 -9.68 2.28 14.93
N HIS A 282 -9.06 1.55 14.01
CA HIS A 282 -9.42 0.16 13.69
C HIS A 282 -8.24 -0.74 14.04
N ILE A 283 -8.40 -1.56 15.06
CA ILE A 283 -7.36 -2.47 15.56
C ILE A 283 -7.68 -3.90 15.11
N GLU A 284 -6.69 -4.56 14.53
CA GLU A 284 -6.68 -5.97 14.18
C GLU A 284 -5.53 -6.65 14.93
N ASP A 285 -5.84 -7.42 15.95
CA ASP A 285 -4.88 -8.17 16.75
C ASP A 285 -4.88 -9.64 16.31
N MET A 286 -3.93 -9.97 15.46
CA MET A 286 -3.78 -11.32 14.91
C MET A 286 -2.33 -11.77 14.98
N GLY A 287 -2.05 -12.81 15.72
CA GLY A 287 -0.73 -13.44 15.70
C GLY A 287 -0.43 -14.08 14.35
N GLY A 288 0.66 -13.67 13.70
CA GLY A 288 1.19 -14.38 12.54
C GLY A 288 0.45 -14.14 11.22
N ILE A 289 -0.09 -12.95 10.98
CA ILE A 289 -0.78 -12.61 9.72
C ILE A 289 0.14 -12.73 8.50
N SER A 290 -0.36 -13.35 7.42
CA SER A 290 0.33 -13.35 6.14
C SER A 290 0.15 -12.02 5.40
N VAL A 291 1.10 -11.71 4.49
CA VAL A 291 1.00 -10.51 3.64
C VAL A 291 -0.32 -10.47 2.86
N THR A 292 -0.79 -11.62 2.38
CA THR A 292 -2.05 -11.74 1.63
C THR A 292 -3.26 -11.40 2.49
N GLN A 293 -3.31 -11.92 3.72
CA GLN A 293 -4.38 -11.64 4.68
C GLN A 293 -4.37 -10.17 5.10
N LEU A 294 -3.18 -9.59 5.37
CA LEU A 294 -3.03 -8.17 5.69
C LEU A 294 -3.55 -7.29 4.54
N ARG A 295 -3.17 -7.60 3.28
CA ARG A 295 -3.65 -6.89 2.09
C ARG A 295 -5.18 -6.93 2.01
N ALA A 296 -5.79 -8.10 2.14
CA ALA A 296 -7.24 -8.26 2.06
C ALA A 296 -7.96 -7.43 3.13
N LYS A 297 -7.50 -7.50 4.40
CA LYS A 297 -8.08 -6.72 5.51
C LYS A 297 -7.86 -5.22 5.32
N ALA A 298 -6.66 -4.77 4.97
CA ALA A 298 -6.35 -3.37 4.73
C ALA A 298 -7.22 -2.78 3.60
N THR A 299 -7.46 -3.54 2.53
CA THR A 299 -8.34 -3.14 1.43
C THR A 299 -9.78 -2.97 1.90
N ILE A 300 -10.31 -3.93 2.68
CA ILE A 300 -11.67 -3.85 3.26
C ILE A 300 -11.79 -2.63 4.18
N LEU A 301 -10.82 -2.42 5.08
CA LEU A 301 -10.81 -1.26 5.99
C LEU A 301 -10.74 0.05 5.22
N LYS A 302 -9.93 0.12 4.15
CA LYS A 302 -9.85 1.29 3.28
C LYS A 302 -11.16 1.61 2.59
N GLN A 303 -11.84 0.60 2.04
CA GLN A 303 -13.12 0.77 1.34
C GLN A 303 -14.26 1.11 2.31
N LYS A 304 -14.33 0.43 3.47
CA LYS A 304 -15.43 0.58 4.42
C LYS A 304 -15.32 1.83 5.29
N TYR A 305 -14.10 2.15 5.75
CA TYR A 305 -13.87 3.19 6.75
C TYR A 305 -12.98 4.33 6.25
N GLY A 306 -12.50 4.28 5.00
CA GLY A 306 -11.70 5.34 4.43
C GLY A 306 -10.32 5.52 5.06
N ILE A 307 -9.70 4.43 5.55
CA ILE A 307 -8.39 4.46 6.24
C ILE A 307 -7.38 5.31 5.47
N LYS A 308 -6.66 6.14 6.21
CA LYS A 308 -5.65 7.08 5.69
C LYS A 308 -4.23 6.71 6.05
N VAL A 309 -4.01 5.99 7.14
CA VAL A 309 -2.68 5.56 7.64
C VAL A 309 -2.79 4.14 8.16
N ILE A 310 -1.77 3.31 7.90
CA ILE A 310 -1.68 1.93 8.40
C ILE A 310 -0.45 1.81 9.29
N PHE A 311 -0.62 1.23 10.48
CA PHE A 311 0.44 0.87 11.41
C PHE A 311 0.54 -0.65 11.56
N ILE A 312 1.79 -1.18 11.66
CA ILE A 312 2.05 -2.62 11.81
C ILE A 312 3.06 -2.84 12.95
N ASP A 313 2.69 -3.59 13.98
CA ASP A 313 3.56 -3.93 15.12
C ASP A 313 3.68 -5.46 15.27
N TYR A 314 4.77 -6.09 14.82
CA TYR A 314 5.94 -5.66 14.07
C TYR A 314 6.24 -6.64 12.92
N LEU A 315 7.04 -6.22 11.94
CA LEU A 315 7.30 -6.93 10.68
C LEU A 315 7.76 -8.39 10.85
N GLN A 316 8.63 -8.65 11.81
CA GLN A 316 9.22 -9.97 12.00
C GLN A 316 8.23 -11.03 12.55
N LEU A 317 7.01 -10.65 12.94
CA LEU A 317 5.95 -11.60 13.28
C LEU A 317 5.03 -11.92 12.10
N MET A 318 5.19 -11.24 10.97
CA MET A 318 4.47 -11.59 9.76
C MET A 318 5.01 -12.87 9.14
N SER A 319 4.13 -13.64 8.52
CA SER A 319 4.49 -14.80 7.72
C SER A 319 4.54 -14.44 6.22
N GLY A 320 5.54 -14.97 5.52
CA GLY A 320 5.68 -14.84 4.08
C GLY A 320 4.74 -15.79 3.32
N THR A 321 5.27 -16.57 2.37
CA THR A 321 4.49 -17.43 1.45
C THR A 321 4.15 -18.82 1.98
N GLY A 322 4.34 -19.12 3.27
CA GLY A 322 4.02 -20.44 3.85
C GLY A 322 4.92 -21.60 3.40
N LYS A 323 5.97 -21.37 2.60
CA LYS A 323 6.92 -22.41 2.19
C LYS A 323 8.00 -22.57 3.26
N SER A 324 8.04 -23.71 3.89
CA SER A 324 8.83 -24.06 5.09
C SER A 324 10.37 -24.04 4.92
N ASN A 325 10.93 -23.68 3.75
CA ASN A 325 12.37 -23.72 3.45
C ASN A 325 12.95 -22.37 2.99
N GLN A 326 12.29 -21.24 3.21
CA GLN A 326 12.88 -19.94 2.87
C GLN A 326 13.78 -19.43 4.00
N ASN A 327 14.94 -18.87 3.62
CA ASN A 327 15.80 -18.15 4.57
C ASN A 327 15.04 -16.93 5.09
N ARG A 328 15.10 -16.66 6.40
CA ARG A 328 14.41 -15.55 7.07
C ARG A 328 14.63 -14.20 6.40
N GLU A 329 15.83 -13.96 5.88
CA GLU A 329 16.16 -12.76 5.10
C GLU A 329 15.29 -12.62 3.83
N GLN A 330 15.05 -13.71 3.11
CA GLN A 330 14.21 -13.72 1.91
C GLN A 330 12.74 -13.46 2.25
N GLU A 331 12.27 -14.01 3.37
CA GLU A 331 10.91 -13.80 3.85
C GLU A 331 10.66 -12.34 4.21
N VAL A 332 11.56 -11.72 4.98
CA VAL A 332 11.46 -10.30 5.34
C VAL A 332 11.58 -9.41 4.11
N SER A 333 12.41 -9.79 3.13
CA SER A 333 12.51 -9.11 1.84
C SER A 333 11.21 -9.14 1.06
N TYR A 334 10.53 -10.27 1.03
CA TYR A 334 9.23 -10.42 0.39
C TYR A 334 8.16 -9.55 1.10
N ILE A 335 8.14 -9.58 2.43
CA ILE A 335 7.20 -8.78 3.24
C ILE A 335 7.40 -7.29 2.96
N SER A 336 8.63 -6.79 3.02
CA SER A 336 8.96 -5.38 2.78
C SER A 336 8.50 -4.87 1.42
N ARG A 337 8.84 -5.60 0.33
CA ARG A 337 8.39 -5.25 -1.03
C ARG A 337 6.87 -5.26 -1.15
N SER A 338 6.23 -6.23 -0.53
CA SER A 338 4.78 -6.37 -0.57
C SER A 338 4.08 -5.24 0.16
N LEU A 339 4.63 -4.77 1.30
CA LEU A 339 4.11 -3.62 2.03
C LEU A 339 4.30 -2.31 1.23
N LYS A 340 5.44 -2.13 0.56
CA LYS A 340 5.64 -0.98 -0.33
C LYS A 340 4.67 -1.00 -1.52
N ALA A 341 4.41 -2.17 -2.10
CA ALA A 341 3.41 -2.34 -3.15
C ALA A 341 2.00 -2.01 -2.63
N LEU A 342 1.65 -2.48 -1.41
CA LEU A 342 0.37 -2.22 -0.77
C LEU A 342 0.18 -0.73 -0.46
N ALA A 343 1.22 -0.03 0.02
CA ALA A 343 1.17 1.42 0.26
C ALA A 343 0.80 2.18 -1.03
N LYS A 344 1.40 1.79 -2.17
CA LYS A 344 1.10 2.36 -3.49
C LYS A 344 -0.30 2.01 -3.96
N GLU A 345 -0.74 0.76 -3.82
CA GLU A 345 -2.05 0.25 -4.23
C GLU A 345 -3.19 0.97 -3.50
N LEU A 346 -3.05 1.13 -2.17
CA LEU A 346 -4.07 1.77 -1.34
C LEU A 346 -3.92 3.30 -1.27
N GLU A 347 -2.85 3.87 -1.83
CA GLU A 347 -2.50 5.29 -1.69
C GLU A 347 -2.51 5.77 -0.22
N VAL A 348 -1.85 5.01 0.67
CA VAL A 348 -1.73 5.33 2.10
C VAL A 348 -0.28 5.14 2.57
N PRO A 349 0.22 5.93 3.53
CA PRO A 349 1.46 5.62 4.21
C PRO A 349 1.29 4.36 5.07
N ILE A 350 2.32 3.53 5.09
CA ILE A 350 2.42 2.37 5.97
C ILE A 350 3.61 2.58 6.91
N ILE A 351 3.35 2.61 8.22
CA ILE A 351 4.35 2.71 9.27
C ILE A 351 4.52 1.33 9.89
N ALA A 352 5.66 0.69 9.66
CA ALA A 352 5.91 -0.65 10.15
C ALA A 352 7.04 -0.66 11.19
N LEU A 353 6.78 -1.25 12.35
CA LEU A 353 7.78 -1.41 13.39
C LEU A 353 8.73 -2.56 13.04
N SER A 354 10.00 -2.42 13.41
CA SER A 354 11.03 -3.43 13.20
C SER A 354 11.94 -3.57 14.41
N GLN A 355 12.36 -4.78 14.69
CA GLN A 355 13.33 -5.02 15.75
C GLN A 355 14.77 -5.02 15.18
N LEU A 356 15.68 -4.32 15.87
CA LEU A 356 17.10 -4.26 15.51
C LEU A 356 17.88 -5.47 16.03
N SER A 357 18.98 -5.80 15.35
CA SER A 357 19.95 -6.82 15.76
C SER A 357 20.59 -6.49 17.11
N ARG A 358 20.99 -7.50 17.87
CA ARG A 358 21.71 -7.34 19.14
C ARG A 358 23.08 -6.68 19.04
N ARG A 359 23.66 -6.62 17.83
CA ARG A 359 24.94 -5.96 17.57
C ARG A 359 24.99 -4.49 17.93
N VAL A 360 23.85 -3.78 17.95
CA VAL A 360 23.76 -2.41 18.46
C VAL A 360 24.32 -2.32 19.88
N GLU A 361 24.06 -3.33 20.74
CA GLU A 361 24.47 -3.36 22.14
C GLU A 361 25.95 -3.66 22.35
N GLU A 362 26.64 -4.12 21.30
CA GLU A 362 28.10 -4.40 21.34
C GLU A 362 28.93 -3.13 21.07
N ARG A 363 28.32 -2.10 20.43
CA ARG A 363 29.01 -0.83 20.15
C ARG A 363 29.10 0.06 21.40
N GLY A 364 30.18 0.83 21.50
CA GLY A 364 30.41 1.74 22.61
C GLY A 364 29.36 2.85 22.71
N ASP A 365 28.92 3.40 21.58
CA ASP A 365 27.96 4.50 21.50
C ASP A 365 26.49 4.05 21.54
N LYS A 366 26.22 2.74 21.42
CA LYS A 366 24.87 2.14 21.37
C LYS A 366 23.94 2.77 20.32
N MET A 367 24.48 3.57 19.40
CA MET A 367 23.70 4.26 18.37
C MET A 367 23.34 3.28 17.25
N PRO A 368 22.04 3.15 16.91
CA PRO A 368 21.61 2.29 15.84
C PRO A 368 22.00 2.83 14.46
N GLN A 369 22.24 1.91 13.51
CA GLN A 369 22.63 2.18 12.12
C GLN A 369 21.83 1.28 11.16
N LEU A 370 21.77 1.63 9.86
CA LEU A 370 21.06 0.84 8.84
C LEU A 370 21.54 -0.62 8.79
N SER A 371 22.82 -0.86 9.02
CA SER A 371 23.38 -2.22 9.09
C SER A 371 22.81 -3.10 10.21
N ASP A 372 22.13 -2.52 11.20
CA ASP A 372 21.50 -3.25 12.30
C ASP A 372 20.13 -3.82 11.92
N LEU A 373 19.57 -3.40 10.78
CA LEU A 373 18.43 -4.03 10.13
C LEU A 373 18.81 -5.36 9.40
N ARG A 374 19.85 -6.03 9.80
CA ARG A 374 20.70 -6.98 9.09
C ARG A 374 20.03 -8.27 8.56
N GLU A 375 18.93 -8.71 9.12
CA GLU A 375 18.14 -9.80 8.52
C GLU A 375 17.24 -9.29 7.40
N SER A 376 17.47 -8.04 6.96
CA SER A 376 16.55 -7.25 6.17
C SER A 376 17.24 -6.18 5.33
N GLY A 377 18.37 -6.47 4.67
CA GLY A 377 19.02 -5.51 3.75
C GLY A 377 18.08 -4.95 2.68
N SER A 378 17.03 -5.68 2.38
CA SER A 378 15.94 -5.24 1.49
C SER A 378 14.99 -4.22 2.14
N ILE A 379 14.77 -4.26 3.45
CA ILE A 379 13.96 -3.22 4.14
C ILE A 379 14.58 -1.86 3.90
N GLU A 380 15.91 -1.77 4.00
CA GLU A 380 16.62 -0.54 3.70
C GLU A 380 16.36 -0.07 2.27
N GLN A 381 16.33 -0.96 1.29
CA GLN A 381 16.11 -0.59 -0.12
C GLN A 381 14.67 -0.17 -0.38
N ASP A 382 13.69 -0.90 0.17
CA ASP A 382 12.27 -0.73 -0.11
C ASP A 382 11.64 0.46 0.65
N ALA A 383 12.11 0.74 1.89
CA ALA A 383 11.60 1.84 2.71
C ALA A 383 11.93 3.21 2.12
N ASP A 384 10.99 4.15 2.22
CA ASP A 384 11.21 5.56 1.84
C ASP A 384 11.84 6.35 2.98
N ALA A 385 11.50 6.01 4.24
CA ALA A 385 12.16 6.54 5.42
C ALA A 385 12.43 5.43 6.44
N VAL A 386 13.53 5.57 7.17
CA VAL A 386 13.90 4.69 8.29
C VAL A 386 14.19 5.57 9.51
N ILE A 387 13.45 5.32 10.56
CA ILE A 387 13.58 5.98 11.86
C ILE A 387 14.12 4.98 12.85
N MET A 388 15.09 5.37 13.63
CA MET A 388 15.67 4.54 14.69
C MET A 388 15.54 5.21 16.04
N LEU A 389 15.09 4.45 17.04
CA LEU A 389 14.89 4.96 18.39
C LEU A 389 15.94 4.39 19.33
N MET A 390 16.55 5.25 20.13
CA MET A 390 17.51 4.90 21.19
C MET A 390 17.22 5.71 22.44
N ARG A 391 17.18 5.03 23.59
CA ARG A 391 17.00 5.63 24.92
C ARG A 391 18.32 5.55 25.68
N PRO A 392 19.03 6.69 25.90
CA PRO A 392 20.31 6.71 26.58
C PRO A 392 20.20 6.17 28.02
N HIS A 393 19.17 6.55 28.75
CA HIS A 393 18.91 6.08 30.11
C HIS A 393 18.81 4.55 30.23
N TYR A 394 18.26 3.87 29.21
CA TYR A 394 18.16 2.39 29.19
C TYR A 394 19.53 1.71 29.17
N TYR A 395 20.54 2.39 28.64
CA TYR A 395 21.94 1.96 28.59
C TYR A 395 22.79 2.58 29.69
N GLU A 396 22.15 3.13 30.74
CA GLU A 396 22.84 3.75 31.89
C GLU A 396 23.83 4.88 31.50
N MET A 397 23.57 5.56 30.37
CA MET A 397 24.36 6.71 29.96
C MET A 397 24.05 7.87 30.89
N THR A 398 25.10 8.52 31.39
CA THR A 398 25.01 9.66 32.36
C THR A 398 25.41 10.97 31.75
N GLU A 399 26.17 10.97 30.66
CA GLU A 399 26.61 12.17 29.98
C GLU A 399 25.51 12.79 29.15
N ALA A 400 25.50 14.13 29.09
CA ALA A 400 24.58 14.86 28.22
C ALA A 400 24.84 14.51 26.75
N ILE A 401 23.77 14.43 25.98
CA ILE A 401 23.85 14.10 24.55
C ILE A 401 23.56 15.35 23.74
N GLU A 402 24.47 15.68 22.86
CA GLU A 402 24.32 16.81 21.94
C GLU A 402 23.51 16.41 20.72
N ILE A 403 22.41 17.13 20.45
CA ILE A 403 21.57 16.97 19.25
C ILE A 403 21.30 18.36 18.68
N GLY A 404 21.76 18.62 17.47
CA GLY A 404 21.51 19.90 16.78
C GLY A 404 22.10 21.12 17.48
N GLY A 405 23.23 20.96 18.16
CA GLY A 405 23.91 22.04 18.90
C GLY A 405 23.31 22.35 20.29
N LYS A 406 22.43 21.45 20.78
CA LYS A 406 21.82 21.56 22.12
C LYS A 406 22.13 20.31 22.94
N GLU A 407 22.37 20.48 24.23
CA GLU A 407 22.62 19.39 25.16
C GLU A 407 21.32 18.93 25.83
N TYR A 408 21.13 17.61 25.90
CA TYR A 408 19.96 16.98 26.48
C TYR A 408 20.35 16.02 27.59
N SER A 409 19.57 16.04 28.68
CA SER A 409 19.73 15.06 29.76
C SER A 409 19.34 13.65 29.27
N PRO A 410 20.12 12.61 29.55
CA PRO A 410 19.83 11.25 29.11
C PRO A 410 18.60 10.61 29.78
N ASN A 411 18.07 11.16 30.87
CA ASN A 411 17.10 10.51 31.75
C ASN A 411 15.76 10.17 31.05
N ASP A 412 15.21 11.14 30.31
CA ASP A 412 13.93 11.00 29.61
C ASP A 412 14.07 11.19 28.09
N LEU A 413 15.32 11.41 27.63
CA LEU A 413 15.65 11.56 26.22
C LEU A 413 15.43 10.27 25.44
N VAL A 414 14.85 10.44 24.26
CA VAL A 414 14.91 9.46 23.17
C VAL A 414 15.56 10.13 21.96
N VAL A 415 16.65 9.57 21.51
CA VAL A 415 17.23 9.94 20.23
C VAL A 415 16.42 9.27 19.14
N CYS A 416 15.63 10.06 18.43
CA CYS A 416 14.88 9.67 17.25
C CYS A 416 15.73 10.03 16.02
N LYS A 417 16.42 9.01 15.47
CA LYS A 417 17.33 9.20 14.34
C LYS A 417 16.62 8.88 13.05
N VAL A 418 16.43 9.87 12.18
CA VAL A 418 16.03 9.66 10.79
C VAL A 418 17.27 9.25 10.01
N GLU A 419 17.45 7.96 9.79
CA GLU A 419 18.67 7.37 9.19
C GLU A 419 18.57 7.30 7.67
N LYS A 420 17.35 7.21 7.14
CA LYS A 420 17.06 7.28 5.72
C LYS A 420 15.84 8.16 5.49
N ASN A 421 15.92 9.02 4.47
CA ASN A 421 14.80 9.83 3.99
C ASN A 421 14.94 10.06 2.48
N ARG A 422 14.09 9.43 1.67
CA ARG A 422 14.12 9.59 0.20
C ARG A 422 13.70 11.00 -0.24
N HIS A 423 12.95 11.71 0.60
CA HIS A 423 12.36 13.00 0.24
C HIS A 423 13.10 14.19 0.86
N GLY A 424 14.15 13.94 1.65
CA GLY A 424 14.87 15.02 2.35
C GLY A 424 16.13 14.58 3.06
N SER A 425 16.55 15.39 4.01
CA SER A 425 17.75 15.15 4.80
C SER A 425 17.51 14.16 5.95
N THR A 426 18.58 13.53 6.40
CA THR A 426 18.63 12.75 7.64
C THR A 426 18.92 13.68 8.82
N LYS A 427 18.39 13.35 10.01
CA LYS A 427 18.54 14.19 11.20
C LYS A 427 18.37 13.37 12.47
N ASN A 428 19.07 13.76 13.54
CA ASN A 428 18.78 13.32 14.90
C ASN A 428 17.80 14.31 15.54
N ILE A 429 16.75 13.78 16.15
CA ILE A 429 15.68 14.54 16.78
C ILE A 429 15.59 14.12 18.24
N ALA A 430 15.50 15.10 19.14
CA ALA A 430 15.27 14.83 20.55
C ALA A 430 13.76 14.70 20.82
N LEU A 431 13.36 13.56 21.33
CA LEU A 431 12.02 13.32 21.86
C LEU A 431 12.10 12.99 23.34
N ARG A 432 11.02 13.21 24.05
CA ARG A 432 10.84 12.83 25.45
C ARG A 432 9.99 11.57 25.55
N PHE A 433 10.39 10.64 26.42
CA PHE A 433 9.60 9.47 26.76
C PHE A 433 9.20 9.51 28.23
N LEU A 434 7.91 9.39 28.50
CA LEU A 434 7.32 9.33 29.82
C LEU A 434 6.96 7.86 30.15
N PRO A 435 7.79 7.13 30.91
CA PRO A 435 7.60 5.71 31.13
C PRO A 435 6.31 5.35 31.86
N GLU A 436 5.84 6.20 32.77
CA GLU A 436 4.63 5.93 33.57
C GLU A 436 3.37 5.89 32.70
N THR A 437 3.27 6.80 31.74
CA THR A 437 2.14 6.95 30.81
C THR A 437 2.40 6.34 29.44
N MET A 438 3.58 5.76 29.21
CA MET A 438 4.01 5.16 27.94
C MET A 438 3.92 6.15 26.77
N LYS A 439 4.05 7.45 27.01
CA LYS A 439 3.87 8.52 26.03
C LYS A 439 5.20 9.04 25.49
N PHE A 440 5.23 9.26 24.18
CA PHE A 440 6.26 10.09 23.53
C PHE A 440 5.71 11.47 23.27
N GLU A 441 6.56 12.48 23.42
CA GLU A 441 6.24 13.89 23.12
C GLU A 441 7.49 14.63 22.63
N ASP A 442 7.29 15.83 22.06
CA ASP A 442 8.40 16.71 21.73
C ASP A 442 9.18 17.09 22.98
N TYR A 443 10.52 17.08 22.89
CA TYR A 443 11.36 17.51 24.01
C TYR A 443 11.33 19.03 24.11
N GLN A 444 10.73 19.56 25.17
CA GLN A 444 10.74 20.98 25.49
C GLN A 444 11.95 21.27 26.38
N LEU A 445 12.81 22.19 25.96
CA LEU A 445 13.97 22.71 26.74
C LEU A 445 13.52 23.77 27.71
#